data_bd287210ec22a5bf47bb218382aa4e53
#
_entry.id   bd287210ec22a5bf47bb218382aa4e53
#
_cell.length_a   1.000
_cell.length_b   1.000
_cell.length_c   1.000
_cell.angle_alpha   90.00
_cell.angle_beta   90.00
_cell.angle_gamma   90.00
#
_symmetry.space_group_name_H-M   'P 1'
#
loop_
_entity.id
_entity.type
_entity.pdbx_description
1 polymer ?
#
loop_
_entity_poly.entity_id
_entity_poly.type
_entity_poly.pdbx_seq_one_letter_code
_entity_poly.pdbx_strand_id
1 'polypeptide(L)'
;MKREYSSPKITIVEIGDSSILCTSSPVLKTTAPSISTTSTTTNVYSSLTQRQKLAAMNLMKVFGSTCPCIPQNLDKIDHIMSVEAGKMEVSSAQIREAWDTFSGMPDMVNTLKGANRSALESLFWAYYCIVAVGKSAQAVQVLLGVYGQFGFSEKECLSILENRTGRKLEDL
;
A
#
# COMPACT_ATOMS: atom_id res chain seq x y z
N MET A 1 1.22 -21.38 -34.74
CA MET A 1 2.02 -20.21 -34.37
C MET A 1 1.99 -20.09 -32.86
N LYS A 2 3.12 -20.36 -32.18
CA LYS A 2 3.25 -20.15 -30.73
C LYS A 2 3.59 -18.67 -30.50
N ARG A 3 2.76 -17.95 -29.74
CA ARG A 3 3.11 -16.60 -29.29
C ARG A 3 4.12 -16.73 -28.16
N GLU A 4 5.32 -16.23 -28.35
CA GLU A 4 6.31 -16.07 -27.28
C GLU A 4 5.82 -14.97 -26.33
N TYR A 5 5.65 -15.36 -25.08
CA TYR A 5 5.33 -14.44 -24.00
C TYR A 5 6.64 -13.80 -23.53
N SER A 6 6.88 -12.54 -23.90
CA SER A 6 7.99 -11.79 -23.33
C SER A 6 7.57 -11.23 -21.97
N SER A 7 8.20 -11.71 -20.92
CA SER A 7 7.99 -11.16 -19.57
C SER A 7 8.38 -9.67 -19.53
N PRO A 8 7.55 -8.80 -18.97
CA PRO A 8 7.90 -7.40 -18.80
C PRO A 8 9.14 -7.28 -17.91
N LYS A 9 10.13 -6.52 -18.35
CA LYS A 9 11.30 -6.16 -17.53
C LYS A 9 10.85 -5.11 -16.52
N ILE A 10 10.66 -5.52 -15.26
CA ILE A 10 10.42 -4.58 -14.17
C ILE A 10 11.79 -4.17 -13.61
N THR A 11 12.15 -2.90 -13.79
CA THR A 11 13.31 -2.30 -13.17
C THR A 11 12.92 -1.78 -11.80
N ILE A 12 13.52 -2.30 -10.74
CA ILE A 12 13.31 -1.80 -9.38
C ILE A 12 14.10 -0.51 -9.26
N VAL A 13 13.39 0.58 -9.03
CA VAL A 13 14.00 1.89 -8.80
C VAL A 13 14.54 1.95 -7.39
N GLU A 14 15.83 2.19 -7.24
CA GLU A 14 16.39 2.61 -5.96
C GLU A 14 15.88 4.01 -5.64
N ILE A 15 14.92 4.08 -4.73
CA ILE A 15 14.57 5.35 -4.09
C ILE A 15 15.73 5.64 -3.14
N GLY A 16 16.59 6.58 -3.55
CA GLY A 16 17.72 7.02 -2.73
C GLY A 16 17.28 7.39 -1.31
N ASP A 17 18.22 7.44 -0.38
CA ASP A 17 18.07 7.63 1.09
C ASP A 17 17.28 8.88 1.55
N SER A 18 16.48 9.46 0.69
CA SER A 18 15.51 10.49 1.04
C SER A 18 14.33 9.82 1.73
N SER A 19 14.23 10.07 3.03
CA SER A 19 13.12 9.72 3.90
C SER A 19 11.83 9.47 3.15
N ILE A 20 11.38 8.21 3.08
CA ILE A 20 10.03 7.90 2.60
C ILE A 20 9.08 8.41 3.69
N LEU A 21 8.86 9.71 3.70
CA LEU A 21 7.79 10.33 4.45
C LEU A 21 6.51 10.04 3.67
N CYS A 22 5.75 9.05 4.11
CA CYS A 22 4.36 8.88 3.71
C CYS A 22 3.52 10.04 4.32
N THR A 23 3.94 11.28 4.06
CA THR A 23 3.18 12.47 4.41
C THR A 23 2.26 12.81 3.25
N SER A 24 1.03 12.42 3.36
CA SER A 24 -0.04 13.01 2.56
C SER A 24 -0.33 14.41 3.09
N SER A 25 0.39 15.43 2.62
CA SER A 25 -0.08 16.83 2.49
C SER A 25 1.04 17.73 1.99
N PRO A 26 0.86 18.52 0.93
CA PRO A 26 1.76 19.62 0.61
C PRO A 26 1.51 20.76 1.60
N VAL A 27 2.48 21.08 2.43
CA VAL A 27 2.47 22.33 3.21
C VAL A 27 2.85 23.47 2.29
N LEU A 28 1.85 24.16 1.76
CA LEU A 28 2.02 25.50 1.19
C LEU A 28 2.10 26.50 2.35
N LYS A 29 3.30 27.04 2.59
CA LYS A 29 3.44 28.25 3.41
C LYS A 29 2.88 29.43 2.64
N THR A 30 1.74 29.93 3.05
CA THR A 30 1.27 31.27 2.68
C THR A 30 0.67 31.93 3.91
N THR A 31 1.14 33.14 4.18
CA THR A 31 0.82 34.01 5.31
C THR A 31 -0.62 34.55 5.19
N ALA A 32 -1.46 34.22 6.19
CA ALA A 32 -2.71 34.83 6.68
C ALA A 32 -3.71 35.47 5.67
N PRO A 33 -5.05 35.43 5.94
CA PRO A 33 -5.70 35.59 7.23
C PRO A 33 -6.68 34.45 7.61
N SER A 34 -7.06 34.43 8.88
CA SER A 34 -7.93 33.47 9.54
C SER A 34 -9.28 33.32 8.85
N ILE A 35 -9.49 32.24 8.16
CA ILE A 35 -10.81 31.70 7.85
C ILE A 35 -10.80 30.29 8.42
N SER A 36 -11.69 30.04 9.38
CA SER A 36 -11.95 28.72 9.93
C SER A 36 -12.51 27.81 8.83
N THR A 37 -11.62 27.23 8.04
CA THR A 37 -11.99 26.17 7.13
C THR A 37 -11.69 24.86 7.86
N THR A 38 -12.73 24.26 8.42
CA THR A 38 -12.71 22.88 8.88
C THR A 38 -12.41 22.01 7.67
N SER A 39 -11.13 21.81 7.38
CA SER A 39 -10.69 20.81 6.39
C SER A 39 -11.01 19.45 6.98
N THR A 40 -12.20 18.95 6.72
CA THR A 40 -12.56 17.57 6.97
C THR A 40 -11.72 16.72 6.02
N THR A 41 -10.51 16.38 6.44
CA THR A 41 -9.70 15.37 5.72
C THR A 41 -10.45 14.06 5.84
N THR A 42 -11.27 13.76 4.86
CA THR A 42 -12.07 12.54 4.83
C THR A 42 -11.08 11.36 4.85
N ASN A 43 -11.08 10.62 5.95
CA ASN A 43 -10.21 9.45 6.08
C ASN A 43 -10.59 8.44 4.99
N VAL A 44 -9.69 8.20 4.06
CA VAL A 44 -9.88 7.30 2.90
C VAL A 44 -10.37 5.92 3.34
N TYR A 45 -9.99 5.47 4.52
CA TYR A 45 -10.37 4.16 5.06
C TYR A 45 -11.68 4.15 5.86
N SER A 46 -12.38 5.28 5.97
CA SER A 46 -13.66 5.37 6.68
C SER A 46 -14.75 4.49 6.03
N SER A 47 -14.65 4.22 4.74
CA SER A 47 -15.56 3.35 4.01
C SER A 47 -15.30 1.85 4.22
N LEU A 48 -14.18 1.47 4.82
CA LEU A 48 -13.85 0.08 5.10
C LEU A 48 -14.56 -0.42 6.35
N THR A 49 -15.14 -1.61 6.27
CA THR A 49 -15.62 -2.32 7.47
C THR A 49 -14.47 -2.71 8.38
N GLN A 50 -14.74 -2.95 9.66
CA GLN A 50 -13.71 -3.38 10.60
C GLN A 50 -12.99 -4.65 10.12
N ARG A 51 -13.72 -5.64 9.57
CA ARG A 51 -13.12 -6.85 9.01
C ARG A 51 -12.20 -6.55 7.82
N GLN A 52 -12.57 -5.62 6.95
CA GLN A 52 -11.72 -5.19 5.82
C GLN A 52 -10.45 -4.47 6.29
N LYS A 53 -10.54 -3.61 7.31
CA LYS A 53 -9.38 -2.96 7.91
C LYS A 53 -8.40 -3.99 8.49
N LEU A 54 -8.91 -4.99 9.20
CA LEU A 54 -8.10 -6.06 9.78
C LEU A 54 -7.50 -6.97 8.69
N ALA A 55 -8.26 -7.28 7.63
CA ALA A 55 -7.74 -8.01 6.48
C ALA A 55 -6.61 -7.25 5.78
N ALA A 56 -6.79 -5.93 5.57
CA ALA A 56 -5.77 -5.07 4.98
C ALA A 56 -4.47 -5.06 5.81
N MET A 57 -4.56 -4.89 7.12
CA MET A 57 -3.40 -4.88 8.00
C MET A 57 -2.69 -6.23 8.06
N ASN A 58 -3.44 -7.34 8.08
CA ASN A 58 -2.84 -8.67 8.07
C ASN A 58 -2.21 -9.00 6.71
N LEU A 59 -2.78 -8.50 5.61
CA LEU A 59 -2.17 -8.62 4.28
C LEU A 59 -0.86 -7.81 4.18
N MET A 60 -0.75 -6.65 4.86
CA MET A 60 0.52 -5.92 4.99
C MET A 60 1.60 -6.76 5.67
N LYS A 61 1.25 -7.52 6.73
CA LYS A 61 2.19 -8.45 7.37
C LYS A 61 2.65 -9.54 6.42
N VAL A 62 1.75 -10.09 5.60
CA VAL A 62 2.11 -11.09 4.59
C VAL A 62 3.12 -10.51 3.61
N PHE A 63 2.89 -9.32 3.06
CA PHE A 63 3.87 -8.66 2.20
C PHE A 63 5.17 -8.33 2.94
N GLY A 64 5.10 -7.87 4.18
CA GLY A 64 6.28 -7.62 5.02
C GLY A 64 7.14 -8.86 5.24
N SER A 65 6.51 -10.03 5.37
CA SER A 65 7.24 -11.30 5.54
C SER A 65 8.01 -11.75 4.30
N THR A 66 7.73 -11.18 3.14
CA THR A 66 8.50 -11.42 1.91
C THR A 66 9.80 -10.62 1.84
N CYS A 67 9.96 -9.63 2.71
CA CYS A 67 11.15 -8.80 2.77
C CYS A 67 12.28 -9.50 3.56
N PRO A 68 13.57 -9.26 3.19
CA PRO A 68 14.70 -9.77 3.99
C PRO A 68 14.61 -9.24 5.44
N CYS A 69 14.79 -10.14 6.41
CA CYS A 69 14.79 -9.83 7.84
C CYS A 69 16.06 -9.08 8.27
N ILE A 70 16.26 -7.88 7.73
CA ILE A 70 17.33 -6.97 8.12
C ILE A 70 16.71 -5.94 9.07
N PRO A 71 17.33 -5.60 10.23
CA PRO A 71 16.74 -4.69 11.22
C PRO A 71 16.21 -3.38 10.62
N GLN A 72 16.99 -2.74 9.75
CA GLN A 72 16.60 -1.49 9.09
C GLN A 72 15.35 -1.62 8.20
N ASN A 73 15.14 -2.80 7.59
CA ASN A 73 13.94 -3.07 6.80
C ASN A 73 12.73 -3.29 7.71
N LEU A 74 12.92 -4.00 8.81
CA LEU A 74 11.86 -4.23 9.80
C LEU A 74 11.37 -2.92 10.39
N ASP A 75 12.27 -2.03 10.79
CA ASP A 75 11.92 -0.70 11.31
C ASP A 75 11.09 0.12 10.30
N LYS A 76 11.47 0.08 9.03
CA LYS A 76 10.72 0.77 7.94
C LYS A 76 9.32 0.16 7.76
N ILE A 77 9.22 -1.16 7.73
CA ILE A 77 7.94 -1.88 7.58
C ILE A 77 7.04 -1.59 8.78
N ASP A 78 7.56 -1.67 10.00
CA ASP A 78 6.82 -1.40 11.22
C ASP A 78 6.33 0.05 11.27
N HIS A 79 7.15 0.99 10.80
CA HIS A 79 6.74 2.39 10.68
C HIS A 79 5.56 2.56 9.71
N ILE A 80 5.65 1.99 8.48
CA ILE A 80 4.56 2.04 7.50
C ILE A 80 3.29 1.42 8.09
N MET A 81 3.40 0.24 8.69
CA MET A 81 2.27 -0.45 9.30
C MET A 81 1.64 0.35 10.44
N SER A 82 2.44 0.98 11.28
CA SER A 82 1.96 1.82 12.39
C SER A 82 1.18 3.03 11.88
N VAL A 83 1.67 3.70 10.83
CA VAL A 83 0.99 4.84 10.19
C VAL A 83 -0.35 4.41 9.61
N GLU A 84 -0.40 3.31 8.87
CA GLU A 84 -1.64 2.83 8.25
C GLU A 84 -2.64 2.30 9.30
N ALA A 85 -2.16 1.63 10.36
CA ALA A 85 -3.00 1.21 11.48
C ALA A 85 -3.67 2.41 12.17
N GLY A 86 -2.90 3.49 12.38
CA GLY A 86 -3.43 4.75 12.92
C GLY A 86 -4.52 5.37 12.03
N LYS A 87 -4.32 5.40 10.72
CA LYS A 87 -5.32 5.89 9.76
C LYS A 87 -6.60 5.03 9.74
N MET A 88 -6.45 3.72 9.95
CA MET A 88 -7.58 2.78 10.00
C MET A 88 -8.23 2.68 11.39
N GLU A 89 -7.63 3.31 12.40
CA GLU A 89 -8.10 3.24 13.79
C GLU A 89 -8.16 1.80 14.32
N VAL A 90 -7.13 1.00 13.99
CA VAL A 90 -6.99 -0.38 14.47
C VAL A 90 -5.76 -0.52 15.34
N SER A 91 -5.91 -1.21 16.46
CA SER A 91 -4.82 -1.47 17.39
C SER A 91 -4.01 -2.71 17.00
N SER A 92 -2.75 -2.77 17.43
CA SER A 92 -1.89 -3.94 17.23
C SER A 92 -2.48 -5.22 17.88
N ALA A 93 -3.24 -5.10 18.97
CA ALA A 93 -3.93 -6.21 19.60
C ALA A 93 -5.02 -6.76 18.64
N GLN A 94 -5.88 -5.90 18.13
CA GLN A 94 -6.93 -6.28 17.15
C GLN A 94 -6.35 -6.96 15.91
N ILE A 95 -5.25 -6.42 15.36
CA ILE A 95 -4.57 -7.00 14.20
C ILE A 95 -4.04 -8.41 14.50
N ARG A 96 -3.50 -8.61 15.70
CA ARG A 96 -2.98 -9.91 16.15
C ARG A 96 -4.09 -10.93 16.37
N GLU A 97 -5.14 -10.56 17.08
CA GLU A 97 -6.29 -11.41 17.34
C GLU A 97 -7.02 -11.82 16.07
N ALA A 98 -7.08 -10.92 15.09
CA ALA A 98 -7.72 -11.20 13.81
C ALA A 98 -6.91 -12.14 12.91
N TRP A 99 -5.61 -12.34 13.16
CA TRP A 99 -4.75 -13.18 12.31
C TRP A 99 -5.32 -14.58 12.13
N ASP A 100 -5.72 -15.21 13.23
CA ASP A 100 -6.24 -16.58 13.23
C ASP A 100 -7.67 -16.70 12.70
N THR A 101 -8.33 -15.56 12.45
CA THR A 101 -9.69 -15.53 11.87
C THR A 101 -9.69 -15.61 10.34
N PHE A 102 -8.53 -15.48 9.72
CA PHE A 102 -8.36 -15.59 8.27
C PHE A 102 -7.69 -16.92 7.92
N SER A 103 -8.26 -17.61 6.92
CA SER A 103 -7.72 -18.87 6.39
C SER A 103 -6.50 -18.66 5.49
N GLY A 104 -5.80 -17.52 5.63
CA GLY A 104 -4.63 -17.13 4.85
C GLY A 104 -4.90 -16.00 3.86
N MET A 105 -3.91 -15.73 3.00
CA MET A 105 -3.95 -14.62 2.05
C MET A 105 -5.19 -14.61 1.13
N PRO A 106 -5.68 -15.74 0.57
CA PRO A 106 -6.86 -15.72 -0.28
C PRO A 106 -8.13 -15.22 0.44
N ASP A 107 -8.30 -15.53 1.71
CA ASP A 107 -9.45 -15.07 2.50
C ASP A 107 -9.37 -13.56 2.79
N MET A 108 -8.19 -13.05 3.11
CA MET A 108 -7.94 -11.61 3.27
C MET A 108 -8.25 -10.86 1.97
N VAL A 109 -7.79 -11.38 0.83
CA VAL A 109 -8.05 -10.80 -0.50
C VAL A 109 -9.56 -10.83 -0.81
N ASN A 110 -10.25 -11.94 -0.56
CA ASN A 110 -11.69 -12.02 -0.78
C ASN A 110 -12.47 -11.05 0.14
N THR A 111 -12.03 -10.87 1.37
CA THR A 111 -12.63 -9.89 2.30
C THR A 111 -12.52 -8.45 1.75
N LEU A 112 -11.45 -8.13 1.03
CA LEU A 112 -11.22 -6.80 0.45
C LEU A 112 -11.91 -6.60 -0.91
N LYS A 113 -12.40 -7.64 -1.59
CA LYS A 113 -13.09 -7.55 -2.91
C LYS A 113 -14.30 -6.68 -2.76
N GLY A 114 -14.85 -6.06 -2.25
CA GLY A 114 -16.00 -5.16 -2.17
C GLY A 114 -15.65 -3.82 -1.53
N ALA A 115 -14.37 -3.61 -1.25
CA ALA A 115 -13.91 -2.35 -0.68
C ALA A 115 -13.99 -1.21 -1.70
N ASN A 116 -14.14 0.00 -1.21
CA ASN A 116 -14.15 1.19 -2.04
C ASN A 116 -12.84 1.31 -2.83
N ARG A 117 -12.95 1.65 -4.13
CA ARG A 117 -11.80 1.77 -5.04
C ARG A 117 -10.73 2.73 -4.51
N SER A 118 -11.11 3.89 -3.98
CA SER A 118 -10.18 4.87 -3.43
C SER A 118 -9.41 4.35 -2.21
N ALA A 119 -10.06 3.53 -1.36
CA ALA A 119 -9.40 2.86 -0.26
C ALA A 119 -8.40 1.80 -0.77
N LEU A 120 -8.79 1.03 -1.81
CA LEU A 120 -7.89 0.05 -2.44
C LEU A 120 -6.68 0.70 -3.10
N GLU A 121 -6.83 1.85 -3.77
CA GLU A 121 -5.72 2.63 -4.34
C GLU A 121 -4.74 3.11 -3.27
N SER A 122 -5.25 3.55 -2.13
CA SER A 122 -4.40 3.95 -0.99
C SER A 122 -3.69 2.76 -0.35
N LEU A 123 -4.37 1.61 -0.24
CA LEU A 123 -3.77 0.36 0.21
C LEU A 123 -2.70 -0.14 -0.76
N PHE A 124 -2.91 0.00 -2.07
CA PHE A 124 -1.91 -0.37 -3.06
C PHE A 124 -0.59 0.35 -2.82
N TRP A 125 -0.65 1.67 -2.61
CA TRP A 125 0.52 2.45 -2.29
C TRP A 125 1.23 1.96 -1.01
N ALA A 126 0.47 1.71 0.05
CA ALA A 126 1.04 1.23 1.31
C ALA A 126 1.71 -0.15 1.16
N TYR A 127 1.05 -1.09 0.46
CA TYR A 127 1.63 -2.40 0.16
C TYR A 127 2.87 -2.28 -0.73
N TYR A 128 2.83 -1.42 -1.74
CA TYR A 128 4.00 -1.17 -2.59
C TYR A 128 5.18 -0.63 -1.80
N CYS A 129 4.97 0.33 -0.88
CA CYS A 129 6.03 0.82 0.00
C CYS A 129 6.68 -0.30 0.81
N ILE A 130 5.89 -1.24 1.35
CA ILE A 130 6.41 -2.40 2.09
C ILE A 130 7.23 -3.31 1.17
N VAL A 131 6.70 -3.65 0.00
CA VAL A 131 7.37 -4.53 -0.97
C VAL A 131 8.66 -3.88 -1.50
N ALA A 132 8.66 -2.57 -1.72
CA ALA A 132 9.82 -1.81 -2.17
C ALA A 132 10.97 -1.81 -1.15
N VAL A 133 10.67 -1.86 0.16
CA VAL A 133 11.70 -2.04 1.20
C VAL A 133 12.49 -3.32 0.98
N GLY A 134 11.81 -4.41 0.57
CA GLY A 134 12.44 -5.71 0.31
C GLY A 134 13.17 -5.82 -1.03
N LYS A 135 12.98 -4.85 -1.94
CA LYS A 135 13.54 -4.85 -3.30
C LYS A 135 13.26 -6.16 -4.07
N SER A 136 12.10 -6.79 -3.84
CA SER A 136 11.73 -8.08 -4.42
C SER A 136 10.81 -7.91 -5.63
N ALA A 137 11.32 -8.15 -6.83
CA ALA A 137 10.51 -8.14 -8.05
C ALA A 137 9.36 -9.18 -7.98
N GLN A 138 9.60 -10.33 -7.35
CA GLN A 138 8.58 -11.36 -7.17
C GLN A 138 7.44 -10.86 -6.28
N ALA A 139 7.74 -10.15 -5.20
CA ALA A 139 6.72 -9.59 -4.31
C ALA A 139 5.87 -8.52 -5.02
N VAL A 140 6.48 -7.72 -5.92
CA VAL A 140 5.74 -6.78 -6.79
C VAL A 140 4.79 -7.53 -7.72
N GLN A 141 5.21 -8.63 -8.33
CA GLN A 141 4.34 -9.45 -9.19
C GLN A 141 3.16 -10.05 -8.41
N VAL A 142 3.41 -10.53 -7.19
CA VAL A 142 2.34 -11.01 -6.31
C VAL A 142 1.36 -9.88 -5.98
N LEU A 143 1.85 -8.68 -5.66
CA LEU A 143 1.02 -7.52 -5.39
C LEU A 143 0.14 -7.16 -6.60
N LEU A 144 0.71 -7.10 -7.81
CA LEU A 144 -0.05 -6.84 -9.03
C LEU A 144 -1.10 -7.92 -9.29
N GLY A 145 -0.75 -9.20 -9.05
CA GLY A 145 -1.69 -10.31 -9.16
C GLY A 145 -2.87 -10.22 -8.18
N VAL A 146 -2.62 -9.76 -6.95
CA VAL A 146 -3.67 -9.48 -5.96
C VAL A 146 -4.58 -8.35 -6.43
N TYR A 147 -4.02 -7.26 -6.95
CA TYR A 147 -4.81 -6.12 -7.43
C TYR A 147 -5.58 -6.44 -8.71
N GLY A 148 -5.09 -7.35 -9.54
CA GLY A 148 -5.86 -7.93 -10.64
C GLY A 148 -7.16 -8.58 -10.18
N GLN A 149 -7.18 -9.21 -8.98
CA GLN A 149 -8.39 -9.79 -8.40
C GLN A 149 -9.38 -8.73 -7.89
N PHE A 150 -8.92 -7.51 -7.61
CA PHE A 150 -9.78 -6.37 -7.29
C PHE A 150 -10.27 -5.61 -8.54
N GLY A 151 -9.91 -6.07 -9.73
CA GLY A 151 -10.30 -5.47 -11.01
C GLY A 151 -9.41 -4.30 -11.43
N PHE A 152 -8.21 -4.17 -10.87
CA PHE A 152 -7.21 -3.21 -11.36
C PHE A 152 -6.37 -3.85 -12.46
N SER A 153 -6.21 -3.15 -13.56
CA SER A 153 -5.23 -3.48 -14.58
C SER A 153 -3.82 -3.09 -14.11
N GLU A 154 -2.80 -3.72 -14.65
CA GLU A 154 -1.40 -3.35 -14.40
C GLU A 154 -1.15 -1.86 -14.69
N LYS A 155 -1.69 -1.34 -15.80
CA LYS A 155 -1.59 0.08 -16.15
C LYS A 155 -2.18 1.01 -15.09
N GLU A 156 -3.30 0.65 -14.49
CA GLU A 156 -3.91 1.43 -13.39
C GLU A 156 -3.02 1.38 -12.13
N CYS A 157 -2.48 0.22 -11.80
CA CYS A 157 -1.53 0.10 -10.70
C CYS A 157 -0.29 0.98 -10.91
N LEU A 158 0.27 0.98 -12.12
CA LEU A 158 1.41 1.83 -12.48
C LEU A 158 1.06 3.31 -12.41
N SER A 159 -0.14 3.70 -12.89
CA SER A 159 -0.62 5.08 -12.79
C SER A 159 -0.76 5.57 -11.34
N ILE A 160 -1.16 4.69 -10.41
CA ILE A 160 -1.19 5.03 -8.98
C ILE A 160 0.22 5.36 -8.49
N LEU A 161 1.24 4.59 -8.89
CA LEU A 161 2.63 4.83 -8.51
C LEU A 161 3.15 6.15 -9.09
N GLU A 162 2.91 6.42 -10.37
CA GLU A 162 3.28 7.68 -11.03
C GLU A 162 2.67 8.88 -10.31
N ASN A 163 1.37 8.82 -10.02
CA ASN A 163 0.67 9.90 -9.33
C ASN A 163 1.21 10.15 -7.92
N ARG A 164 1.66 9.10 -7.23
CA ARG A 164 2.18 9.21 -5.86
C ARG A 164 3.65 9.63 -5.81
N THR A 165 4.45 9.19 -6.78
CA THR A 165 5.89 9.50 -6.84
C THR A 165 6.19 10.79 -7.60
N GLY A 166 5.27 11.27 -8.44
CA GLY A 166 5.48 12.39 -9.35
C GLY A 166 6.46 12.08 -10.49
N ARG A 167 6.81 10.80 -10.70
CA ARG A 167 7.73 10.33 -11.74
C ARG A 167 6.97 9.48 -12.75
N LYS A 168 7.26 9.68 -14.03
CA LYS A 168 6.79 8.75 -15.06
C LYS A 168 7.64 7.49 -15.02
N LEU A 169 6.98 6.33 -15.17
CA LEU A 169 7.67 5.04 -15.19
C LEU A 169 8.59 4.87 -16.42
N GLU A 170 8.39 5.67 -17.45
CA GLU A 170 9.26 5.74 -18.63
C GLU A 170 10.65 6.33 -18.31
N ASP A 171 10.79 7.02 -17.18
CA ASP A 171 12.03 7.64 -16.72
C ASP A 171 12.80 6.73 -15.72
N LEU A 172 12.35 5.47 -15.55
CA LEU A 172 12.87 4.47 -14.64
C LEU A 172 13.40 3.24 -15.39
#